data_b0793e7eecef8cf7c3bff51a1e265f1d
#
_entry.id   b0793e7eecef8cf7c3bff51a1e265f1d
#
_cell.length_a   1.000
_cell.length_b   1.000
_cell.length_c   1.000
_cell.angle_alpha   90.00
_cell.angle_beta   90.00
_cell.angle_gamma   90.00
#
_symmetry.space_group_name_H-M   'P 1'
#
loop_
_entity.id
_entity.type
_entity.pdbx_description
1 polymer ?
#
loop_
_entity_poly.entity_id
_entity_poly.type
_entity_poly.pdbx_seq_one_letter_code
_entity_poly.pdbx_strand_id
1 'polypeptide(L)'
;KCATMTPDEARVEEFKLKKMWKSPNGTIRNILNGTVFREPIICKNIPRLVTTWTKPIVVGRHAFGDQYRATDIKVPGKGVMKMVFTGEDGKAQEWEVHKFDGPGVAMGMYNTDDSIEGFARACLNYGLSRKYPVYLSTKNTILKAYDGKFKDIFQAVYEKEFKSKYEAASLTYEHRLIDDMVASAMKWEGGFVWACKNYDGDVQSDSVAQGFGSLGMMTSVLLTPDGKTVETEAAHGTVTRHYRLHQQGKPTSTNPVASIFAWTQGLKYRGQFDNTPEVVRFADTLEQVCVSTIEAGFMTKDLALLAGANRSEEHTSELQSLTNL
;
A
#
# COMPACT_ATOMS: atom_id res chain seq x y z
N LYS A 1 0.64 10.80 -16.60
CA LYS A 1 0.02 10.99 -15.28
C LYS A 1 -1.47 11.21 -15.44
N CYS A 2 -2.28 10.62 -14.60
CA CYS A 2 -3.70 10.91 -14.47
C CYS A 2 -4.06 11.04 -12.99
N ALA A 3 -5.02 11.88 -12.67
CA ALA A 3 -5.69 11.88 -11.40
C ALA A 3 -6.91 10.98 -11.53
N THR A 4 -7.09 10.04 -10.61
CA THR A 4 -8.24 9.16 -10.57
C THR A 4 -9.05 9.45 -9.32
N MET A 5 -10.35 9.28 -9.43
CA MET A 5 -11.28 9.57 -8.35
C MET A 5 -12.44 8.60 -8.39
N THR A 6 -12.75 7.99 -7.27
CA THR A 6 -13.96 7.17 -7.14
C THR A 6 -15.17 8.11 -7.12
N PRO A 7 -16.13 7.98 -8.04
CA PRO A 7 -17.33 8.80 -8.02
C PRO A 7 -18.24 8.38 -6.86
N ASP A 8 -18.89 9.36 -6.27
CA ASP A 8 -20.07 9.21 -5.41
C ASP A 8 -21.34 9.56 -6.17
N GLU A 9 -22.52 9.35 -5.57
CA GLU A 9 -23.81 9.64 -6.21
C GLU A 9 -23.91 11.09 -6.70
N ALA A 10 -23.46 12.05 -5.90
CA ALA A 10 -23.49 13.46 -6.27
C ALA A 10 -22.64 13.75 -7.51
N ARG A 11 -21.48 13.08 -7.65
CA ARG A 11 -20.62 13.23 -8.82
C ARG A 11 -21.13 12.51 -10.04
N VAL A 12 -21.79 11.37 -9.87
CA VAL A 12 -22.47 10.69 -10.98
C VAL A 12 -23.50 11.64 -11.59
N GLU A 13 -24.24 12.36 -10.77
CA GLU A 13 -25.23 13.34 -11.21
C GLU A 13 -24.59 14.60 -11.80
N GLU A 14 -23.62 15.22 -11.09
CA GLU A 14 -22.89 16.43 -11.52
C GLU A 14 -22.24 16.25 -12.88
N PHE A 15 -21.53 15.14 -13.08
CA PHE A 15 -20.78 14.85 -14.32
C PHE A 15 -21.56 14.01 -15.33
N LYS A 16 -22.84 13.72 -15.06
CA LYS A 16 -23.73 12.91 -15.93
C LYS A 16 -23.07 11.58 -16.33
N LEU A 17 -22.48 10.90 -15.36
CA LEU A 17 -21.84 9.61 -15.60
C LEU A 17 -22.90 8.53 -15.87
N LYS A 18 -22.59 7.60 -16.76
CA LYS A 18 -23.51 6.49 -17.11
C LYS A 18 -23.81 5.56 -15.93
N LYS A 19 -22.90 5.49 -14.97
CA LYS A 19 -23.02 4.67 -13.74
C LYS A 19 -21.97 5.09 -12.71
N MET A 20 -22.17 4.65 -11.47
CA MET A 20 -21.12 4.69 -10.45
C MET A 20 -20.07 3.61 -10.76
N TRP A 21 -18.90 4.05 -11.21
CA TRP A 21 -17.77 3.17 -11.50
C TRP A 21 -17.09 2.75 -10.21
N LYS A 22 -16.52 1.52 -10.20
CA LYS A 22 -15.66 1.07 -9.10
C LYS A 22 -14.40 1.93 -9.04
N SER A 23 -13.70 1.90 -7.89
CA SER A 23 -12.42 2.61 -7.72
C SER A 23 -11.46 2.32 -8.88
N PRO A 24 -10.95 3.34 -9.58
CA PRO A 24 -9.95 3.17 -10.65
C PRO A 24 -8.70 2.47 -10.14
N ASN A 25 -8.19 2.85 -8.97
CA ASN A 25 -7.00 2.24 -8.36
C ASN A 25 -7.22 0.75 -8.10
N GLY A 26 -8.35 0.38 -7.49
CA GLY A 26 -8.72 -1.01 -7.28
C GLY A 26 -8.84 -1.79 -8.60
N THR A 27 -9.36 -1.16 -9.64
CA THR A 27 -9.48 -1.76 -10.97
C THR A 27 -8.10 -2.01 -11.59
N ILE A 28 -7.21 -1.01 -11.60
CA ILE A 28 -5.84 -1.13 -12.12
C ILE A 28 -5.06 -2.23 -11.36
N ARG A 29 -5.09 -2.18 -10.04
CA ARG A 29 -4.42 -3.19 -9.19
C ARG A 29 -4.88 -4.61 -9.50
N ASN A 30 -6.17 -4.82 -9.69
CA ASN A 30 -6.71 -6.14 -10.02
C ASN A 30 -6.37 -6.59 -11.45
N ILE A 31 -6.27 -5.68 -12.41
CA ILE A 31 -5.83 -5.99 -13.78
C ILE A 31 -4.36 -6.38 -13.79
N LEU A 32 -3.52 -5.62 -13.09
CA LEU A 32 -2.08 -5.84 -13.03
C LEU A 32 -1.69 -7.03 -12.14
N ASN A 33 -2.57 -7.45 -11.22
CA ASN A 33 -2.32 -8.55 -10.27
C ASN A 33 -0.95 -8.41 -9.58
N GLY A 34 -0.65 -7.20 -9.09
CA GLY A 34 0.66 -6.86 -8.57
C GLY A 34 0.71 -6.79 -7.04
N THR A 35 1.88 -6.40 -6.56
CA THR A 35 2.14 -6.09 -5.15
C THR A 35 2.38 -4.59 -5.01
N VAL A 36 1.67 -3.95 -4.09
CA VAL A 36 1.90 -2.54 -3.74
C VAL A 36 2.91 -2.47 -2.62
N PHE A 37 4.05 -1.85 -2.88
CA PHE A 37 5.06 -1.53 -1.86
C PHE A 37 4.88 -0.09 -1.40
N ARG A 38 4.63 0.08 -0.11
CA ARG A 38 4.53 1.39 0.54
C ARG A 38 5.70 1.58 1.48
N GLU A 39 6.49 2.62 1.22
CA GLU A 39 7.71 2.93 1.96
C GLU A 39 7.66 4.36 2.50
N PRO A 40 7.95 4.59 3.79
CA PRO A 40 7.97 5.94 4.36
C PRO A 40 9.15 6.76 3.84
N ILE A 41 8.90 8.04 3.57
CA ILE A 41 9.91 9.05 3.27
C ILE A 41 10.34 9.64 4.62
N ILE A 42 11.60 9.42 5.00
CA ILE A 42 12.11 9.80 6.32
C ILE A 42 12.87 11.10 6.23
N CYS A 43 12.44 12.11 7.01
CA CYS A 43 13.16 13.37 7.24
C CYS A 43 13.52 13.48 8.71
N LYS A 44 14.74 13.91 9.03
CA LYS A 44 15.29 13.95 10.40
C LYS A 44 14.53 14.89 11.33
N ASN A 45 13.98 15.98 10.78
CA ASN A 45 13.24 17.00 11.52
C ASN A 45 11.74 16.74 11.63
N ILE A 46 11.22 15.68 11.02
CA ILE A 46 9.84 15.25 11.20
C ILE A 46 9.81 14.18 12.30
N PRO A 47 9.19 14.45 13.45
CA PRO A 47 9.18 13.53 14.57
C PRO A 47 8.36 12.28 14.24
N ARG A 48 8.88 11.14 14.64
CA ARG A 48 8.17 9.85 14.53
C ARG A 48 7.31 9.64 15.76
N LEU A 49 6.09 9.17 15.58
CA LEU A 49 5.23 8.77 16.71
C LEU A 49 5.80 7.53 17.40
N VAL A 50 6.35 6.61 16.62
CA VAL A 50 7.07 5.44 17.15
C VAL A 50 8.57 5.74 17.12
N THR A 51 9.11 6.17 18.24
CA THR A 51 10.48 6.68 18.36
C THR A 51 11.56 5.65 18.09
N THR A 52 11.25 4.35 18.24
CA THR A 52 12.16 3.23 17.95
C THR A 52 12.38 3.00 16.46
N TRP A 53 11.51 3.49 15.58
CA TRP A 53 11.63 3.28 14.14
C TRP A 53 12.70 4.18 13.53
N THR A 54 13.90 3.66 13.43
CA THR A 54 15.05 4.38 12.85
C THR A 54 15.29 4.06 11.38
N LYS A 55 14.75 2.94 10.92
CA LYS A 55 14.84 2.45 9.53
C LYS A 55 13.44 2.30 8.92
N PRO A 56 13.30 2.39 7.59
CA PRO A 56 12.00 2.21 6.95
C PRO A 56 11.37 0.85 7.25
N ILE A 57 10.07 0.83 7.46
CA ILE A 57 9.25 -0.38 7.38
C ILE A 57 8.53 -0.32 6.04
N VAL A 58 8.83 -1.26 5.15
CA VAL A 58 8.19 -1.35 3.84
C VAL A 58 7.02 -2.31 3.93
N VAL A 59 5.80 -1.85 3.72
CA VAL A 59 4.63 -2.73 3.65
C VAL A 59 4.43 -3.19 2.21
N GLY A 60 4.55 -4.50 1.99
CA GLY A 60 4.20 -5.16 0.74
C GLY A 60 2.77 -5.66 0.82
N ARG A 61 1.84 -4.97 0.15
CA ARG A 61 0.42 -5.30 0.10
C ARG A 61 0.10 -6.16 -1.11
N HIS A 62 -0.49 -7.32 -0.91
CA HIS A 62 -1.06 -8.13 -1.99
C HIS A 62 -2.25 -7.38 -2.61
N ALA A 63 -2.12 -6.93 -3.84
CA ALA A 63 -3.12 -6.04 -4.46
C ALA A 63 -4.24 -6.79 -5.19
N PHE A 64 -4.50 -8.04 -4.85
CA PHE A 64 -5.47 -8.91 -5.51
C PHE A 64 -6.34 -9.66 -4.50
N GLY A 65 -7.59 -9.90 -4.87
CA GLY A 65 -8.48 -10.78 -4.14
C GLY A 65 -8.93 -10.27 -2.77
N ASP A 66 -9.20 -11.21 -1.88
CA ASP A 66 -9.64 -11.02 -0.49
C ASP A 66 -10.91 -10.13 -0.41
N GLN A 67 -11.02 -9.28 0.62
CA GLN A 67 -12.17 -8.40 0.84
C GLN A 67 -12.42 -7.44 -0.35
N TYR A 68 -11.40 -7.07 -1.11
CA TYR A 68 -11.49 -6.14 -2.23
C TYR A 68 -12.12 -6.75 -3.50
N ARG A 69 -12.30 -8.06 -3.52
CA ARG A 69 -12.98 -8.83 -4.56
C ARG A 69 -14.12 -9.67 -4.01
N ALA A 70 -14.56 -9.40 -2.80
CA ALA A 70 -15.61 -10.16 -2.16
C ALA A 70 -16.98 -9.97 -2.83
N THR A 71 -17.79 -11.00 -2.73
CA THR A 71 -19.24 -10.92 -2.92
C THR A 71 -19.87 -10.63 -1.58
N ASP A 72 -20.38 -9.44 -1.39
CA ASP A 72 -20.97 -8.91 -0.16
C ASP A 72 -22.48 -8.78 -0.33
N ILE A 73 -23.24 -9.41 0.57
CA ILE A 73 -24.71 -9.49 0.45
C ILE A 73 -25.42 -9.20 1.78
N LYS A 74 -26.60 -8.62 1.68
CA LYS A 74 -27.58 -8.55 2.77
C LYS A 74 -28.44 -9.80 2.76
N VAL A 75 -28.55 -10.48 3.90
CA VAL A 75 -29.46 -11.61 4.08
C VAL A 75 -30.81 -11.06 4.55
N PRO A 76 -31.89 -11.28 3.79
CA PRO A 76 -33.17 -10.60 4.04
C PRO A 76 -33.96 -11.14 5.23
N GLY A 77 -33.65 -12.36 5.72
CA GLY A 77 -34.40 -12.99 6.79
C GLY A 77 -33.94 -14.40 7.12
N LYS A 78 -34.79 -15.16 7.77
CA LYS A 78 -34.52 -16.55 8.19
C LYS A 78 -34.21 -17.45 7.00
N GLY A 79 -33.16 -18.27 7.11
CA GLY A 79 -32.76 -19.19 6.05
C GLY A 79 -31.39 -19.80 6.30
N VAL A 80 -30.90 -20.59 5.34
CA VAL A 80 -29.61 -21.26 5.38
C VAL A 80 -28.71 -20.67 4.31
N MET A 81 -27.54 -20.18 4.70
CA MET A 81 -26.49 -19.81 3.75
C MET A 81 -25.56 -20.98 3.51
N LYS A 82 -25.29 -21.24 2.23
CA LYS A 82 -24.36 -22.26 1.78
C LYS A 82 -23.30 -21.68 0.86
N MET A 83 -22.11 -22.23 0.88
CA MET A 83 -21.08 -22.06 -0.15
C MET A 83 -21.11 -23.29 -1.06
N VAL A 84 -21.12 -23.07 -2.38
CA VAL A 84 -21.15 -24.15 -3.38
C VAL A 84 -19.98 -23.96 -4.34
N PHE A 85 -19.18 -25.00 -4.50
CA PHE A 85 -18.17 -25.07 -5.55
C PHE A 85 -18.60 -26.15 -6.57
N THR A 86 -18.71 -25.76 -7.84
CA THR A 86 -19.00 -26.69 -8.93
C THR A 86 -17.77 -26.87 -9.80
N GLY A 87 -17.21 -28.06 -9.84
CA GLY A 87 -16.08 -28.41 -10.70
C GLY A 87 -16.44 -28.44 -12.18
N GLU A 88 -15.46 -28.44 -13.06
CA GLU A 88 -15.66 -28.55 -14.51
C GLU A 88 -16.36 -29.88 -14.90
N ASP A 89 -16.21 -30.93 -14.08
CA ASP A 89 -16.90 -32.21 -14.21
C ASP A 89 -18.40 -32.15 -13.81
N GLY A 90 -18.90 -30.98 -13.43
CA GLY A 90 -20.27 -30.74 -12.98
C GLY A 90 -20.56 -31.20 -11.56
N LYS A 91 -19.60 -31.79 -10.84
CA LYS A 91 -19.78 -32.19 -9.44
C LYS A 91 -19.75 -30.97 -8.54
N ALA A 92 -20.74 -30.87 -7.66
CA ALA A 92 -20.83 -29.82 -6.67
C ALA A 92 -20.40 -30.31 -5.28
N GLN A 93 -19.68 -29.46 -4.58
CA GLN A 93 -19.40 -29.58 -3.16
C GLN A 93 -20.09 -28.43 -2.44
N GLU A 94 -20.77 -28.72 -1.33
CA GLU A 94 -21.50 -27.74 -0.58
C GLU A 94 -21.00 -27.68 0.88
N TRP A 95 -20.94 -26.47 1.41
CA TRP A 95 -20.67 -26.21 2.84
C TRP A 95 -21.76 -25.32 3.40
N GLU A 96 -22.40 -25.73 4.48
CA GLU A 96 -23.27 -24.87 5.27
C GLU A 96 -22.40 -23.82 6.00
N VAL A 97 -22.67 -22.54 5.74
CA VAL A 97 -21.95 -21.44 6.37
C VAL A 97 -22.64 -21.04 7.67
N HIS A 98 -23.95 -20.78 7.60
CA HIS A 98 -24.73 -20.37 8.77
C HIS A 98 -26.24 -20.55 8.56
N LYS A 99 -26.97 -20.83 9.65
CA LYS A 99 -28.44 -20.78 9.71
C LYS A 99 -28.85 -19.46 10.35
N PHE A 100 -29.46 -18.61 9.54
CA PHE A 100 -29.98 -17.33 9.99
C PHE A 100 -31.37 -17.49 10.58
N ASP A 101 -31.59 -16.96 11.77
CA ASP A 101 -32.91 -16.84 12.39
C ASP A 101 -33.62 -15.53 12.07
N GLY A 102 -32.94 -14.58 11.45
CA GLY A 102 -33.44 -13.27 11.01
C GLY A 102 -32.52 -12.63 9.98
N PRO A 103 -32.69 -11.33 9.68
CA PRO A 103 -31.84 -10.60 8.75
C PRO A 103 -30.37 -10.55 9.22
N GLY A 104 -29.45 -10.46 8.26
CA GLY A 104 -28.03 -10.38 8.54
C GLY A 104 -27.21 -9.96 7.33
N VAL A 105 -25.92 -10.22 7.39
CA VAL A 105 -24.98 -9.98 6.29
C VAL A 105 -24.10 -11.21 6.07
N ALA A 106 -23.62 -11.39 4.85
CA ALA A 106 -22.70 -12.44 4.52
C ALA A 106 -21.74 -12.02 3.42
N MET A 107 -20.55 -12.66 3.39
CA MET A 107 -19.53 -12.33 2.41
C MET A 107 -18.79 -13.61 1.98
N GLY A 108 -18.52 -13.72 0.70
CA GLY A 108 -17.58 -14.68 0.12
C GLY A 108 -16.39 -13.97 -0.51
N MET A 109 -15.17 -14.45 -0.23
CA MET A 109 -13.94 -13.93 -0.83
C MET A 109 -13.07 -15.08 -1.33
N TYR A 110 -12.12 -14.76 -2.19
CA TYR A 110 -11.22 -15.74 -2.80
C TYR A 110 -9.82 -15.18 -3.06
N ASN A 111 -8.89 -16.09 -3.27
CA ASN A 111 -7.58 -15.81 -3.87
C ASN A 111 -7.15 -17.01 -4.74
N THR A 112 -6.07 -16.87 -5.50
CA THR A 112 -5.55 -17.92 -6.38
C THR A 112 -4.08 -18.23 -6.08
N ASP A 113 -3.67 -19.46 -6.31
CA ASP A 113 -2.29 -19.91 -6.08
C ASP A 113 -1.29 -19.06 -6.87
N ASP A 114 -1.53 -18.86 -8.17
CA ASP A 114 -0.66 -18.06 -9.04
C ASP A 114 -0.48 -16.62 -8.52
N SER A 115 -1.56 -16.01 -8.02
CA SER A 115 -1.50 -14.65 -7.47
C SER A 115 -0.70 -14.61 -6.17
N ILE A 116 -0.86 -15.60 -5.30
CA ILE A 116 -0.10 -15.71 -4.05
C ILE A 116 1.38 -15.98 -4.33
N GLU A 117 1.70 -16.85 -5.32
CA GLU A 117 3.09 -17.10 -5.74
C GLU A 117 3.74 -15.82 -6.30
N GLY A 118 3.03 -15.08 -7.15
CA GLY A 118 3.50 -13.80 -7.67
C GLY A 118 3.76 -12.78 -6.56
N PHE A 119 2.88 -12.72 -5.57
CA PHE A 119 3.06 -11.90 -4.38
C PHE A 119 4.28 -12.32 -3.55
N ALA A 120 4.50 -13.61 -3.35
CA ALA A 120 5.68 -14.13 -2.64
C ALA A 120 6.97 -13.72 -3.37
N ARG A 121 7.05 -13.96 -4.68
CA ARG A 121 8.21 -13.59 -5.50
C ARG A 121 8.49 -12.09 -5.46
N ALA A 122 7.44 -11.26 -5.57
CA ALA A 122 7.58 -9.81 -5.51
C ALA A 122 8.16 -9.36 -4.17
N CYS A 123 7.63 -9.82 -3.04
CA CYS A 123 8.12 -9.47 -1.71
C CYS A 123 9.56 -9.94 -1.46
N LEU A 124 9.87 -11.18 -1.85
CA LEU A 124 11.20 -11.73 -1.64
C LEU A 124 12.25 -11.06 -2.54
N ASN A 125 11.93 -10.74 -3.79
CA ASN A 125 12.80 -9.94 -4.66
C ASN A 125 13.01 -8.52 -4.10
N TYR A 126 11.94 -7.89 -3.61
CA TYR A 126 12.03 -6.55 -3.03
C TYR A 126 12.93 -6.56 -1.78
N GLY A 127 12.79 -7.57 -0.91
CA GLY A 127 13.66 -7.76 0.24
C GLY A 127 15.14 -7.87 -0.15
N LEU A 128 15.47 -8.68 -1.16
CA LEU A 128 16.82 -8.79 -1.69
C LEU A 128 17.35 -7.44 -2.22
N SER A 129 16.55 -6.72 -3.01
CA SER A 129 16.96 -5.44 -3.60
C SER A 129 17.23 -4.37 -2.55
N ARG A 130 16.48 -4.39 -1.44
CA ARG A 130 16.63 -3.46 -0.30
C ARG A 130 17.62 -3.94 0.74
N LYS A 131 18.08 -5.20 0.66
CA LYS A 131 18.86 -5.89 1.70
C LYS A 131 18.11 -5.92 3.03
N TYR A 132 16.84 -6.24 2.98
CA TYR A 132 15.95 -6.33 4.13
C TYR A 132 15.39 -7.74 4.30
N PRO A 133 15.25 -8.24 5.53
CA PRO A 133 14.49 -9.45 5.80
C PRO A 133 13.01 -9.26 5.43
N VAL A 134 12.32 -10.36 5.14
CA VAL A 134 10.89 -10.35 4.78
C VAL A 134 10.10 -11.12 5.82
N TYR A 135 9.04 -10.50 6.32
CA TYR A 135 8.07 -11.13 7.23
C TYR A 135 6.70 -11.18 6.56
N LEU A 136 6.20 -12.39 6.32
CA LEU A 136 4.78 -12.59 5.95
C LEU A 136 3.95 -12.65 7.22
N SER A 137 2.86 -11.91 7.29
CA SER A 137 1.91 -12.02 8.39
C SER A 137 0.54 -12.50 7.93
N THR A 138 -0.04 -13.44 8.69
CA THR A 138 -1.37 -13.99 8.45
C THR A 138 -2.06 -14.32 9.78
N LYS A 139 -3.33 -14.74 9.73
CA LYS A 139 -4.04 -15.33 10.88
C LYS A 139 -4.40 -16.79 10.62
N ASN A 140 -3.42 -17.57 10.15
CA ASN A 140 -3.61 -18.97 9.76
C ASN A 140 -4.06 -19.89 10.91
N THR A 141 -3.91 -19.47 12.15
CA THR A 141 -4.46 -20.20 13.33
C THR A 141 -5.99 -20.17 13.36
N ILE A 142 -6.61 -19.17 12.75
CA ILE A 142 -8.08 -19.02 12.63
C ILE A 142 -8.51 -19.37 11.20
N LEU A 143 -7.91 -18.74 10.18
CA LEU A 143 -8.20 -18.98 8.77
C LEU A 143 -7.30 -20.09 8.22
N LYS A 144 -7.48 -21.31 8.74
CA LYS A 144 -6.55 -22.44 8.53
C LYS A 144 -6.35 -22.79 7.06
N ALA A 145 -7.41 -22.81 6.26
CA ALA A 145 -7.32 -23.09 4.83
C ALA A 145 -6.86 -21.85 4.05
N TYR A 146 -7.51 -20.71 4.24
CA TYR A 146 -7.27 -19.49 3.46
C TYR A 146 -5.87 -18.91 3.74
N ASP A 147 -5.60 -18.56 4.96
CA ASP A 147 -4.31 -17.98 5.37
C ASP A 147 -3.19 -19.03 5.41
N GLY A 148 -3.54 -20.29 5.69
CA GLY A 148 -2.61 -21.41 5.60
C GLY A 148 -2.04 -21.55 4.18
N LYS A 149 -2.87 -21.35 3.14
CA LYS A 149 -2.42 -21.40 1.75
C LYS A 149 -1.37 -20.31 1.45
N PHE A 150 -1.55 -19.08 1.93
CA PHE A 150 -0.54 -18.02 1.81
C PHE A 150 0.78 -18.41 2.47
N LYS A 151 0.72 -18.91 3.70
CA LYS A 151 1.92 -19.36 4.43
C LYS A 151 2.65 -20.46 3.68
N ASP A 152 1.94 -21.47 3.22
CA ASP A 152 2.53 -22.65 2.60
C ASP A 152 3.15 -22.32 1.22
N ILE A 153 2.48 -21.49 0.40
CA ILE A 153 3.01 -21.04 -0.90
C ILE A 153 4.25 -20.15 -0.69
N PHE A 154 4.21 -19.19 0.23
CA PHE A 154 5.40 -18.37 0.52
C PHE A 154 6.59 -19.21 0.95
N GLN A 155 6.37 -20.19 1.82
CA GLN A 155 7.43 -21.11 2.27
C GLN A 155 7.99 -21.91 1.10
N ALA A 156 7.13 -22.47 0.25
CA ALA A 156 7.56 -23.24 -0.91
C ALA A 156 8.36 -22.39 -1.92
N VAL A 157 7.90 -21.17 -2.22
CA VAL A 157 8.61 -20.23 -3.10
C VAL A 157 9.95 -19.84 -2.50
N TYR A 158 9.99 -19.52 -1.20
CA TYR A 158 11.24 -19.19 -0.51
C TYR A 158 12.25 -20.32 -0.59
N GLU A 159 11.88 -21.54 -0.21
CA GLU A 159 12.79 -22.68 -0.21
C GLU A 159 13.32 -23.03 -1.60
N LYS A 160 12.43 -22.97 -2.60
CA LYS A 160 12.77 -23.37 -3.97
C LYS A 160 13.59 -22.31 -4.72
N GLU A 161 13.31 -21.03 -4.56
CA GLU A 161 13.81 -19.97 -5.45
C GLU A 161 14.71 -18.94 -4.75
N PHE A 162 14.60 -18.78 -3.44
CA PHE A 162 15.19 -17.65 -2.72
C PHE A 162 16.15 -18.03 -1.59
N LYS A 163 16.01 -19.19 -0.98
CA LYS A 163 16.76 -19.56 0.23
C LYS A 163 18.26 -19.33 0.09
N SER A 164 18.89 -19.85 -0.97
CA SER A 164 20.32 -19.67 -1.20
C SER A 164 20.73 -18.22 -1.41
N LYS A 165 19.89 -17.40 -2.04
CA LYS A 165 20.13 -15.97 -2.25
C LYS A 165 20.05 -15.19 -0.94
N TYR A 166 19.09 -15.55 -0.08
CA TYR A 166 18.90 -14.94 1.24
C TYR A 166 20.06 -15.31 2.19
N GLU A 167 20.46 -16.57 2.21
CA GLU A 167 21.61 -17.04 2.98
C GLU A 167 22.90 -16.31 2.55
N ALA A 168 23.16 -16.20 1.25
CA ALA A 168 24.29 -15.48 0.70
C ALA A 168 24.27 -13.98 1.04
N ALA A 169 23.10 -13.39 1.17
CA ALA A 169 22.91 -11.99 1.55
C ALA A 169 22.83 -11.76 3.08
N SER A 170 22.91 -12.81 3.89
CA SER A 170 22.67 -12.78 5.34
C SER A 170 21.30 -12.21 5.71
N LEU A 171 20.28 -12.55 4.93
CA LEU A 171 18.88 -12.16 5.11
C LEU A 171 18.03 -13.35 5.52
N THR A 172 16.85 -13.06 6.08
CA THR A 172 15.90 -14.07 6.52
C THR A 172 14.50 -13.84 5.93
N TYR A 173 13.75 -14.90 5.78
CA TYR A 173 12.32 -14.90 5.59
C TYR A 173 11.67 -15.62 6.78
N GLU A 174 10.57 -15.06 7.30
CA GLU A 174 9.81 -15.65 8.39
C GLU A 174 8.32 -15.39 8.21
N HIS A 175 7.49 -16.40 8.52
CA HIS A 175 6.05 -16.22 8.68
C HIS A 175 5.72 -15.97 10.16
N ARG A 176 4.87 -14.98 10.43
CA ARG A 176 4.37 -14.63 11.77
C ARG A 176 2.86 -14.49 11.80
N LEU A 177 2.25 -14.68 12.96
CA LEU A 177 0.85 -14.27 13.15
C LEU A 177 0.77 -12.74 13.10
N ILE A 178 -0.32 -12.21 12.52
CA ILE A 178 -0.47 -10.76 12.29
C ILE A 178 -0.40 -9.95 13.58
N ASP A 179 -0.99 -10.42 14.65
CA ASP A 179 -0.97 -9.80 15.99
C ASP A 179 0.44 -9.79 16.60
N ASP A 180 1.19 -10.88 16.46
CA ASP A 180 2.59 -10.95 16.88
C ASP A 180 3.48 -10.03 16.02
N MET A 181 3.22 -9.98 14.71
CA MET A 181 3.97 -9.11 13.81
C MET A 181 3.73 -7.63 14.11
N VAL A 182 2.49 -7.23 14.40
CA VAL A 182 2.16 -5.86 14.86
C VAL A 182 2.94 -5.54 16.13
N ALA A 183 2.91 -6.43 17.13
CA ALA A 183 3.64 -6.24 18.38
C ALA A 183 5.17 -6.14 18.16
N SER A 184 5.70 -6.95 17.25
CA SER A 184 7.11 -6.93 16.88
C SER A 184 7.50 -5.64 16.14
N ALA A 185 6.69 -5.22 15.17
CA ALA A 185 6.91 -3.99 14.41
C ALA A 185 6.97 -2.75 15.32
N MET A 186 6.12 -2.69 16.35
CA MET A 186 6.12 -1.59 17.32
C MET A 186 7.37 -1.54 18.22
N LYS A 187 8.10 -2.66 18.35
CA LYS A 187 9.29 -2.78 19.21
C LYS A 187 10.60 -2.69 18.43
N TRP A 188 10.59 -3.10 17.17
CA TRP A 188 11.77 -3.14 16.33
C TRP A 188 12.12 -1.76 15.76
N GLU A 189 13.35 -1.61 15.29
CA GLU A 189 13.83 -0.37 14.70
C GLU A 189 13.39 -0.12 13.25
N GLY A 190 12.71 -1.06 12.61
CA GLY A 190 12.44 -1.07 11.18
C GLY A 190 13.49 -1.83 10.37
N GLY A 191 13.63 -1.51 9.08
CA GLY A 191 14.59 -2.16 8.19
C GLY A 191 14.15 -3.53 7.71
N PHE A 192 12.85 -3.69 7.42
CA PHE A 192 12.28 -4.95 6.93
C PHE A 192 11.12 -4.72 5.95
N VAL A 193 10.82 -5.76 5.18
CA VAL A 193 9.62 -5.82 4.34
C VAL A 193 8.55 -6.62 5.08
N TRP A 194 7.39 -6.02 5.25
CA TRP A 194 6.22 -6.63 5.85
C TRP A 194 5.22 -7.03 4.77
N ALA A 195 5.22 -8.30 4.40
CA ALA A 195 4.29 -8.85 3.42
C ALA A 195 2.92 -9.10 4.08
N CYS A 196 1.90 -8.44 3.57
CA CYS A 196 0.53 -8.45 4.10
C CYS A 196 -0.48 -8.84 3.03
N LYS A 197 -1.51 -9.59 3.40
CA LYS A 197 -2.69 -9.77 2.55
C LYS A 197 -3.34 -8.41 2.24
N ASN A 198 -4.27 -8.39 1.30
CA ASN A 198 -4.80 -7.15 0.73
C ASN A 198 -5.32 -6.15 1.78
N TYR A 199 -6.26 -6.56 2.63
CA TYR A 199 -6.82 -5.70 3.68
C TYR A 199 -5.80 -5.37 4.77
N ASP A 200 -5.06 -6.37 5.25
CA ASP A 200 -4.03 -6.17 6.27
C ASP A 200 -2.98 -5.16 5.79
N GLY A 201 -2.57 -5.26 4.52
CA GLY A 201 -1.60 -4.36 3.92
C GLY A 201 -2.11 -2.93 3.75
N ASP A 202 -3.41 -2.75 3.47
CA ASP A 202 -4.04 -1.43 3.44
C ASP A 202 -3.98 -0.77 4.81
N VAL A 203 -4.45 -1.45 5.83
CA VAL A 203 -4.50 -0.92 7.21
C VAL A 203 -3.10 -0.71 7.79
N GLN A 204 -2.21 -1.70 7.64
CA GLN A 204 -0.86 -1.61 8.22
C GLN A 204 0.02 -0.57 7.52
N SER A 205 -0.13 -0.36 6.22
CA SER A 205 0.63 0.69 5.54
C SER A 205 0.25 2.09 6.04
N ASP A 206 -1.03 2.34 6.31
CA ASP A 206 -1.48 3.61 6.88
C ASP A 206 -1.01 3.76 8.33
N SER A 207 -1.05 2.69 9.14
CA SER A 207 -0.51 2.67 10.50
C SER A 207 0.99 2.99 10.52
N VAL A 208 1.75 2.37 9.62
CA VAL A 208 3.20 2.64 9.46
C VAL A 208 3.43 4.08 9.03
N ALA A 209 2.67 4.61 8.06
CA ALA A 209 2.78 5.98 7.61
C ALA A 209 2.58 6.99 8.76
N GLN A 210 1.54 6.78 9.57
CA GLN A 210 1.29 7.62 10.74
C GLN A 210 2.40 7.48 11.80
N GLY A 211 2.90 6.27 12.02
CA GLY A 211 4.02 6.02 12.93
C GLY A 211 5.30 6.75 12.52
N PHE A 212 5.54 6.94 11.22
CA PHE A 212 6.63 7.75 10.67
C PHE A 212 6.30 9.25 10.59
N GLY A 213 5.10 9.67 10.94
CA GLY A 213 4.70 11.06 11.11
C GLY A 213 3.59 11.54 10.18
N SER A 214 3.50 11.08 8.94
CA SER A 214 2.48 11.54 8.00
C SER A 214 2.25 10.59 6.83
N LEU A 215 0.98 10.40 6.48
CA LEU A 215 0.58 9.69 5.25
C LEU A 215 1.09 10.42 3.98
N GLY A 216 1.24 11.76 4.03
CA GLY A 216 1.82 12.56 2.94
C GLY A 216 3.31 12.31 2.71
N MET A 217 3.95 11.52 3.55
CA MET A 217 5.37 11.12 3.48
C MET A 217 5.52 9.63 3.20
N MET A 218 4.69 9.09 2.29
CA MET A 218 4.70 7.68 1.94
C MET A 218 4.73 7.53 0.41
N THR A 219 5.65 6.70 -0.10
CA THR A 219 5.63 6.25 -1.50
C THR A 219 4.67 5.07 -1.68
N SER A 220 4.16 4.90 -2.89
CA SER A 220 3.36 3.73 -3.26
C SER A 220 3.76 3.29 -4.67
N VAL A 221 4.28 2.06 -4.77
CA VAL A 221 4.77 1.47 -6.01
C VAL A 221 4.12 0.09 -6.17
N LEU A 222 3.34 -0.09 -7.24
CA LEU A 222 2.83 -1.39 -7.62
C LEU A 222 3.77 -2.03 -8.64
N LEU A 223 4.19 -3.25 -8.36
CA LEU A 223 4.96 -4.11 -9.25
C LEU A 223 4.12 -5.30 -9.70
N THR A 224 4.08 -5.57 -11.01
CA THR A 224 3.53 -6.83 -11.52
C THR A 224 4.39 -8.03 -11.09
N PRO A 225 3.83 -9.27 -11.03
CA PRO A 225 4.58 -10.45 -10.61
C PRO A 225 5.85 -10.72 -11.43
N ASP A 226 5.86 -10.32 -12.71
CA ASP A 226 7.02 -10.45 -13.61
C ASP A 226 8.01 -9.27 -13.50
N GLY A 227 7.69 -8.25 -12.70
CA GLY A 227 8.51 -7.06 -12.50
C GLY A 227 8.66 -6.14 -13.72
N LYS A 228 7.87 -6.35 -14.79
CA LYS A 228 8.00 -5.62 -16.06
C LYS A 228 7.09 -4.41 -16.18
N THR A 229 6.05 -4.35 -15.37
CA THR A 229 5.12 -3.23 -15.33
C THR A 229 5.08 -2.62 -13.95
N VAL A 230 5.15 -1.31 -13.89
CA VAL A 230 5.17 -0.54 -12.65
C VAL A 230 4.11 0.56 -12.72
N GLU A 231 3.32 0.67 -11.66
CA GLU A 231 2.49 1.83 -11.40
C GLU A 231 3.01 2.52 -10.14
N THR A 232 3.14 3.83 -10.18
CA THR A 232 3.55 4.63 -9.02
C THR A 232 2.52 5.69 -8.72
N GLU A 233 2.18 5.85 -7.44
CA GLU A 233 1.16 6.80 -7.01
C GLU A 233 1.54 7.45 -5.67
N ALA A 234 0.89 8.55 -5.34
CA ALA A 234 0.88 9.04 -3.97
C ALA A 234 0.04 8.09 -3.11
N ALA A 235 0.51 7.73 -1.93
CA ALA A 235 -0.18 6.81 -1.03
C ALA A 235 -1.44 7.40 -0.36
N HIS A 236 -1.86 8.59 -0.76
CA HIS A 236 -3.02 9.31 -0.24
C HIS A 236 -3.99 9.68 -1.36
N GLY A 237 -5.20 10.10 -0.99
CA GLY A 237 -6.23 10.53 -1.93
C GLY A 237 -5.94 11.87 -2.62
N THR A 238 -6.89 12.34 -3.42
CA THR A 238 -6.78 13.53 -4.27
C THR A 238 -6.91 14.87 -3.52
N VAL A 239 -7.08 14.85 -2.19
CA VAL A 239 -7.19 16.04 -1.31
C VAL A 239 -8.21 17.07 -1.83
N THR A 240 -9.38 16.61 -2.26
CA THR A 240 -10.45 17.43 -2.86
C THR A 240 -10.90 18.60 -1.97
N ARG A 241 -10.72 18.49 -0.65
CA ARG A 241 -11.01 19.56 0.30
C ARG A 241 -10.17 20.82 0.01
N HIS A 242 -8.88 20.64 -0.27
CA HIS A 242 -7.97 21.75 -0.59
C HIS A 242 -8.37 22.41 -1.90
N TYR A 243 -8.71 21.62 -2.93
CA TYR A 243 -9.18 22.15 -4.20
C TYR A 243 -10.46 23.01 -4.03
N ARG A 244 -11.43 22.54 -3.24
CA ARG A 244 -12.65 23.31 -2.94
C ARG A 244 -12.36 24.62 -2.20
N LEU A 245 -11.41 24.61 -1.28
CA LEU A 245 -10.97 25.86 -0.60
C LEU A 245 -10.32 26.81 -1.60
N HIS A 246 -9.45 26.29 -2.49
CA HIS A 246 -8.82 27.09 -3.54
C HIS A 246 -9.87 27.71 -4.47
N GLN A 247 -10.89 26.96 -4.91
CA GLN A 247 -11.99 27.50 -5.72
C GLN A 247 -12.76 28.65 -5.02
N GLN A 248 -12.76 28.67 -3.69
CA GLN A 248 -13.34 29.74 -2.88
C GLN A 248 -12.40 30.93 -2.63
N GLY A 249 -11.24 30.95 -3.27
CA GLY A 249 -10.22 31.96 -3.05
C GLY A 249 -9.53 31.92 -1.68
N LYS A 250 -9.68 30.80 -0.92
CA LYS A 250 -9.05 30.62 0.37
C LYS A 250 -7.63 30.07 0.23
N PRO A 251 -6.67 30.50 1.05
CA PRO A 251 -5.33 29.97 1.02
C PRO A 251 -5.33 28.48 1.39
N THR A 252 -4.56 27.70 0.63
CA THR A 252 -4.37 26.28 0.88
C THR A 252 -2.90 25.91 0.85
N SER A 253 -2.52 24.90 1.62
CA SER A 253 -1.17 24.33 1.59
C SER A 253 -1.30 22.82 1.38
N THR A 254 -0.94 22.34 0.19
CA THR A 254 -0.99 20.92 -0.15
C THR A 254 0.42 20.37 -0.25
N ASN A 255 0.71 19.32 0.54
CA ASN A 255 1.99 18.64 0.52
C ASN A 255 2.20 17.91 -0.82
N PRO A 256 3.20 18.27 -1.66
CA PRO A 256 3.45 17.62 -2.93
C PRO A 256 4.42 16.44 -2.85
N VAL A 257 5.01 16.16 -1.68
CA VAL A 257 6.15 15.23 -1.53
C VAL A 257 5.82 13.84 -2.07
N ALA A 258 4.71 13.25 -1.65
CA ALA A 258 4.31 11.93 -2.14
C ALA A 258 4.09 11.91 -3.66
N SER A 259 3.60 13.01 -4.25
CA SER A 259 3.45 13.15 -5.71
C SER A 259 4.80 13.25 -6.43
N ILE A 260 5.74 14.00 -5.86
CA ILE A 260 7.12 14.09 -6.40
C ILE A 260 7.77 12.71 -6.38
N PHE A 261 7.68 12.00 -5.26
CA PHE A 261 8.24 10.67 -5.13
C PHE A 261 7.54 9.63 -6.02
N ALA A 262 6.24 9.76 -6.27
CA ALA A 262 5.57 8.92 -7.27
C ALA A 262 6.21 9.09 -8.67
N TRP A 263 6.54 10.32 -9.05
CA TRP A 263 7.25 10.58 -10.31
C TRP A 263 8.67 10.04 -10.30
N THR A 264 9.44 10.28 -9.25
CA THR A 264 10.84 9.83 -9.18
C THR A 264 10.93 8.32 -9.16
N GLN A 265 10.07 7.62 -8.42
CA GLN A 265 10.01 6.16 -8.46
C GLN A 265 9.68 5.64 -9.87
N GLY A 266 8.70 6.24 -10.56
CA GLY A 266 8.40 5.89 -11.95
C GLY A 266 9.57 6.11 -12.90
N LEU A 267 10.31 7.22 -12.73
CA LEU A 267 11.52 7.52 -13.50
C LEU A 267 12.65 6.53 -13.22
N LYS A 268 12.86 6.13 -11.96
CA LYS A 268 13.86 5.11 -11.59
C LYS A 268 13.60 3.79 -12.30
N TYR A 269 12.36 3.28 -12.22
CA TYR A 269 12.00 2.05 -12.93
C TYR A 269 12.11 2.21 -14.45
N ARG A 270 11.70 3.35 -15.01
CA ARG A 270 11.88 3.62 -16.43
C ARG A 270 13.36 3.62 -16.83
N GLY A 271 14.19 4.29 -16.04
CA GLY A 271 15.64 4.32 -16.25
C GLY A 271 16.28 2.93 -16.16
N GLN A 272 15.81 2.09 -15.25
CA GLN A 272 16.26 0.69 -15.12
C GLN A 272 15.83 -0.14 -16.33
N PHE A 273 14.60 -0.03 -16.78
CA PHE A 273 14.08 -0.78 -17.93
C PHE A 273 14.77 -0.38 -19.27
N ASP A 274 15.10 0.88 -19.41
CA ASP A 274 15.75 1.41 -20.61
C ASP A 274 17.28 1.38 -20.56
N ASN A 275 17.86 0.97 -19.42
CA ASN A 275 19.30 1.07 -19.15
C ASN A 275 19.84 2.51 -19.35
N THR A 276 19.10 3.51 -18.79
CA THR A 276 19.45 4.94 -18.80
C THR A 276 19.80 5.41 -17.38
N PRO A 277 21.04 5.17 -16.91
CA PRO A 277 21.45 5.46 -15.53
C PRO A 277 21.38 6.95 -15.16
N GLU A 278 21.47 7.85 -16.13
CA GLU A 278 21.29 9.29 -15.94
C GLU A 278 19.88 9.66 -15.49
N VAL A 279 18.84 8.95 -15.95
CA VAL A 279 17.45 9.15 -15.52
C VAL A 279 17.30 8.67 -14.06
N VAL A 280 17.91 7.53 -13.71
CA VAL A 280 17.91 7.03 -12.33
C VAL A 280 18.60 8.04 -11.43
N ARG A 281 19.79 8.53 -11.79
CA ARG A 281 20.53 9.52 -11.02
C ARG A 281 19.78 10.84 -10.85
N PHE A 282 19.10 11.31 -11.89
CA PHE A 282 18.25 12.50 -11.80
C PHE A 282 17.14 12.29 -10.75
N ALA A 283 16.45 11.16 -10.79
CA ALA A 283 15.38 10.85 -9.84
C ALA A 283 15.90 10.75 -8.39
N ASP A 284 17.04 10.09 -8.18
CA ASP A 284 17.69 10.00 -6.86
C ASP A 284 18.08 11.38 -6.34
N THR A 285 18.65 12.23 -7.20
CA THR A 285 19.03 13.60 -6.84
C THR A 285 17.81 14.42 -6.46
N LEU A 286 16.72 14.31 -7.20
CA LEU A 286 15.48 15.05 -6.90
C LEU A 286 14.89 14.62 -5.55
N GLU A 287 14.89 13.33 -5.23
CA GLU A 287 14.45 12.84 -3.91
C GLU A 287 15.32 13.39 -2.78
N GLN A 288 16.64 13.36 -2.98
CA GLN A 288 17.59 13.90 -2.00
C GLN A 288 17.41 15.40 -1.78
N VAL A 289 17.23 16.18 -2.86
CA VAL A 289 16.96 17.62 -2.77
C VAL A 289 15.65 17.87 -2.03
N CYS A 290 14.60 17.11 -2.33
CA CYS A 290 13.30 17.23 -1.65
C CYS A 290 13.43 17.01 -0.13
N VAL A 291 14.11 15.93 0.27
CA VAL A 291 14.37 15.63 1.69
C VAL A 291 15.23 16.73 2.34
N SER A 292 16.34 17.14 1.68
CA SER A 292 17.24 18.17 2.21
C SER A 292 16.53 19.52 2.39
N THR A 293 15.61 19.88 1.49
CA THR A 293 14.80 21.10 1.57
C THR A 293 13.90 21.06 2.81
N ILE A 294 13.23 19.92 3.06
CA ILE A 294 12.40 19.74 4.25
C ILE A 294 13.28 19.80 5.51
N GLU A 295 14.42 19.13 5.53
CA GLU A 295 15.35 19.12 6.66
C GLU A 295 15.96 20.50 6.93
N ALA A 296 16.10 21.34 5.91
CA ALA A 296 16.51 22.74 6.05
C ALA A 296 15.41 23.65 6.62
N GLY A 297 14.19 23.13 6.77
CA GLY A 297 13.06 23.86 7.35
C GLY A 297 12.07 24.43 6.33
N PHE A 298 12.30 24.24 5.03
CA PHE A 298 11.37 24.65 3.98
C PHE A 298 10.37 23.54 3.73
N MET A 299 9.15 23.68 4.22
CA MET A 299 8.15 22.63 4.18
C MET A 299 6.73 23.18 4.17
N THR A 300 5.79 22.36 3.78
CA THR A 300 4.36 22.69 3.81
C THR A 300 3.81 22.76 5.23
N LYS A 301 2.70 23.43 5.40
CA LYS A 301 2.10 23.70 6.72
C LYS A 301 1.84 22.41 7.53
N ASP A 302 1.41 21.34 6.88
CA ASP A 302 1.18 20.05 7.54
C ASP A 302 2.46 19.47 8.15
N LEU A 303 3.59 19.55 7.45
CA LEU A 303 4.89 19.11 7.95
C LEU A 303 5.44 20.06 9.02
N ALA A 304 5.25 21.37 8.86
CA ALA A 304 5.67 22.37 9.85
C ALA A 304 4.96 22.16 11.21
N LEU A 305 3.67 21.83 11.18
CA LEU A 305 2.91 21.51 12.39
C LEU A 305 3.43 20.24 13.08
N LEU A 306 3.90 19.25 12.31
CA LEU A 306 4.51 18.03 12.85
C LEU A 306 5.91 18.31 13.44
N ALA A 307 6.68 19.17 12.78
CA ALA A 307 8.04 19.50 13.21
C ALA A 307 8.12 20.36 14.50
N GLY A 308 6.98 20.85 15.00
CA GLY A 308 6.86 21.64 16.24
C GLY A 308 6.57 23.11 15.99
N ALA A 309 5.62 23.65 16.73
CA ALA A 309 4.97 24.95 16.52
C ALA A 309 5.85 26.21 16.68
N ASN A 310 7.15 26.08 16.93
CA ASN A 310 8.06 27.22 17.14
C ASN A 310 8.82 27.68 15.88
N ARG A 311 8.48 27.15 14.69
CA ARG A 311 9.05 27.69 13.45
C ARG A 311 8.11 28.76 12.91
N SER A 312 8.65 29.97 12.78
CA SER A 312 7.97 31.20 12.45
C SER A 312 7.04 31.06 11.22
N GLU A 313 5.88 31.71 11.28
CA GLU A 313 4.90 31.82 10.18
C GLU A 313 5.53 32.37 8.87
N GLU A 314 6.68 33.05 8.94
CA GLU A 314 7.41 33.60 7.79
C GLU A 314 7.87 32.54 6.80
N HIS A 315 8.39 31.38 7.24
CA HIS A 315 8.86 30.33 6.34
C HIS A 315 7.71 29.51 5.70
N THR A 316 6.54 29.50 6.30
CA THR A 316 5.35 28.87 5.72
C THR A 316 4.67 29.72 4.66
N SER A 317 4.82 31.08 4.72
CA SER A 317 4.22 32.00 3.76
C SER A 317 4.99 32.05 2.43
N GLU A 318 6.33 31.95 2.44
CA GLU A 318 7.12 31.94 1.21
C GLU A 318 6.90 30.68 0.36
N LEU A 319 6.74 29.50 0.98
CA LEU A 319 6.40 28.27 0.27
C LEU A 319 4.95 28.27 -0.27
N GLN A 320 4.04 29.01 0.34
CA GLN A 320 2.70 29.22 -0.21
C GLN A 320 2.73 30.02 -1.51
N SER A 321 3.70 30.93 -1.70
CA SER A 321 3.85 31.71 -2.93
C SER A 321 4.43 30.89 -4.11
N LEU A 322 5.28 29.91 -3.81
CA LEU A 322 5.88 29.03 -4.81
C LEU A 322 4.95 27.89 -5.27
N THR A 323 3.94 27.52 -4.49
CA THR A 323 2.94 26.49 -4.86
C THR A 323 1.73 27.07 -5.61
N ASN A 324 1.66 28.38 -5.79
CA ASN A 324 0.62 29.08 -6.59
C ASN A 324 1.05 29.31 -8.06
N LEU A 325 2.18 28.81 -8.48
CA LEU A 325 2.62 28.70 -9.87
C LEU A 325 2.38 27.26 -10.38
#